data_3fcd9e87b91d478aad09428c4e56b78d
#
_entry.id   3fcd9e87b91d478aad09428c4e56b78d
#
_cell.length_a   1.000
_cell.length_b   1.000
_cell.length_c   1.000
_cell.angle_alpha   90.00
_cell.angle_beta   90.00
_cell.angle_gamma   90.00
#
_symmetry.space_group_name_H-M   'P 1'
#
loop_
_entity.id
_entity.type
_entity.pdbx_description
1 polymer ?
#
loop_
_entity_poly.entity_id
_entity_poly.type
_entity_poly.pdbx_seq_one_letter_code
_entity_poly.pdbx_strand_id
1 'polypeptide(L)'
;MRFRVLALALLSAFAASQARAQDGLITYKSLNPDLALDLARAALSACRERGFQVGVAVVDRFGVTQVVLRDRFAGPHTVPTATGKAWTAVTFRTATGELAGMTQPGMPQSGIRTLPGVVAAGGGLTVEAGGSIVGGVGVSGAPGGDADEACAKAGIEAVRDKIDF
;
A
#
# COMPACT_ATOMS: atom_id res chain seq x y z
N MET A 1 -0.44 -22.99 -59.39
CA MET A 1 0.53 -22.51 -58.40
C MET A 1 0.32 -21.04 -57.96
N ARG A 2 -0.36 -20.17 -58.70
CA ARG A 2 -0.54 -18.73 -58.36
C ARG A 2 -1.59 -18.46 -57.24
N PHE A 3 -2.60 -19.31 -57.06
CA PHE A 3 -3.66 -19.13 -56.03
C PHE A 3 -3.24 -19.46 -54.59
N ARG A 4 -2.22 -20.33 -54.40
CA ARG A 4 -1.73 -20.68 -53.06
C ARG A 4 -0.84 -19.63 -52.41
N VAL A 5 -0.19 -18.80 -53.23
CA VAL A 5 0.69 -17.72 -52.73
C VAL A 5 -0.12 -16.52 -52.25
N LEU A 6 -1.28 -16.24 -52.88
CA LEU A 6 -2.15 -15.14 -52.43
C LEU A 6 -2.83 -15.41 -51.08
N ALA A 7 -3.18 -16.67 -50.79
CA ALA A 7 -3.81 -17.06 -49.54
C ALA A 7 -2.86 -16.96 -48.33
N LEU A 8 -1.57 -17.27 -48.50
CA LEU A 8 -0.56 -17.12 -47.43
C LEU A 8 -0.24 -15.63 -47.12
N ALA A 9 -0.26 -14.74 -48.13
CA ALA A 9 0.01 -13.32 -47.93
C ALA A 9 -1.13 -12.61 -47.18
N LEU A 10 -2.36 -13.06 -47.32
CA LEU A 10 -3.53 -12.52 -46.60
C LEU A 10 -3.57 -12.95 -45.12
N LEU A 11 -3.10 -14.15 -44.77
CA LEU A 11 -3.01 -14.61 -43.38
C LEU A 11 -1.91 -13.87 -42.58
N SER A 12 -0.80 -13.50 -43.21
CA SER A 12 0.29 -12.80 -42.54
C SER A 12 -0.04 -11.32 -42.24
N ALA A 13 -0.93 -10.69 -43.01
CA ALA A 13 -1.37 -9.30 -42.76
C ALA A 13 -2.32 -9.18 -41.56
N PHE A 14 -3.04 -10.26 -41.20
CA PHE A 14 -3.98 -10.23 -40.04
C PHE A 14 -3.27 -10.38 -38.70
N ALA A 15 -2.10 -11.02 -38.66
CA ALA A 15 -1.33 -11.23 -37.44
C ALA A 15 -0.61 -9.96 -36.97
N ALA A 16 -0.32 -9.01 -37.85
CA ALA A 16 0.39 -7.77 -37.52
C ALA A 16 -0.50 -6.68 -36.86
N SER A 17 -1.84 -6.80 -36.98
CA SER A 17 -2.76 -5.80 -36.42
C SER A 17 -3.03 -5.92 -34.92
N GLN A 18 -2.74 -7.07 -34.32
CA GLN A 18 -3.03 -7.29 -32.88
C GLN A 18 -1.95 -6.78 -31.94
N ALA A 19 -0.73 -6.55 -32.42
CA ALA A 19 0.39 -6.10 -31.61
C ALA A 19 0.29 -4.63 -31.17
N ARG A 20 -0.52 -3.79 -31.84
CA ARG A 20 -0.61 -2.34 -31.56
C ARG A 20 -1.63 -1.97 -30.49
N ALA A 21 -2.52 -2.85 -30.10
CA ALA A 21 -3.58 -2.53 -29.10
C ALA A 21 -3.11 -2.62 -27.63
N GLN A 22 -1.92 -3.17 -27.36
CA GLN A 22 -1.41 -3.36 -25.99
C GLN A 22 -0.57 -2.21 -25.47
N ASP A 23 -0.05 -1.34 -26.31
CA ASP A 23 0.83 -0.23 -25.90
C ASP A 23 0.11 0.89 -25.13
N GLY A 24 -1.21 0.93 -25.12
CA GLY A 24 -2.03 1.90 -24.41
C GLY A 24 -2.51 1.43 -23.02
N LEU A 25 -2.23 0.20 -22.61
CA LEU A 25 -2.70 -0.36 -21.35
C LEU A 25 -1.53 -0.65 -20.42
N ILE A 26 -1.72 -0.30 -19.13
CA ILE A 26 -0.74 -0.54 -18.07
C ILE A 26 -1.34 -1.56 -17.09
N THR A 27 -0.56 -2.58 -16.74
CA THR A 27 -0.93 -3.57 -15.72
C THR A 27 -0.28 -3.22 -14.40
N TYR A 28 -1.06 -3.23 -13.33
CA TYR A 28 -0.58 -3.01 -11.97
C TYR A 28 -0.73 -4.27 -11.12
N LYS A 29 0.24 -4.48 -10.23
CA LYS A 29 0.07 -5.39 -9.10
C LYS A 29 -0.44 -4.58 -7.91
N SER A 30 -1.40 -5.14 -7.18
CA SER A 30 -1.99 -4.57 -5.98
C SER A 30 -2.33 -5.70 -5.01
N LEU A 31 -2.34 -5.40 -3.71
CA LEU A 31 -2.82 -6.35 -2.72
C LEU A 31 -4.27 -6.75 -3.04
N ASN A 32 -4.58 -8.04 -2.97
CA ASN A 32 -5.96 -8.47 -2.96
C ASN A 32 -6.56 -8.33 -1.55
N PRO A 33 -7.90 -8.29 -1.39
CA PRO A 33 -8.54 -8.06 -0.10
C PRO A 33 -8.22 -9.11 0.97
N ASP A 34 -8.04 -10.38 0.59
CA ASP A 34 -7.73 -11.46 1.53
C ASP A 34 -6.33 -11.27 2.13
N LEU A 35 -5.35 -10.94 1.29
CA LEU A 35 -3.99 -10.67 1.74
C LEU A 35 -3.90 -9.39 2.56
N ALA A 36 -4.65 -8.36 2.20
CA ALA A 36 -4.78 -7.13 2.97
C ALA A 36 -5.37 -7.41 4.37
N LEU A 37 -6.33 -8.32 4.46
CA LEU A 37 -6.91 -8.75 5.73
C LEU A 37 -5.92 -9.56 6.58
N ASP A 38 -5.16 -10.48 5.97
CA ASP A 38 -4.12 -11.23 6.66
C ASP A 38 -3.05 -10.29 7.25
N LEU A 39 -2.59 -9.33 6.47
CA LEU A 39 -1.65 -8.30 6.91
C LEU A 39 -2.21 -7.48 8.07
N ALA A 40 -3.45 -7.00 7.96
CA ALA A 40 -4.08 -6.21 9.00
C ALA A 40 -4.25 -7.00 10.31
N ARG A 41 -4.61 -8.28 10.23
CA ARG A 41 -4.72 -9.18 11.40
C ARG A 41 -3.38 -9.41 12.07
N ALA A 42 -2.33 -9.64 11.29
CA ALA A 42 -0.99 -9.85 11.82
C ALA A 42 -0.46 -8.60 12.53
N ALA A 43 -0.62 -7.41 11.92
CA ALA A 43 -0.25 -6.14 12.54
C ALA A 43 -1.01 -5.90 13.86
N LEU A 44 -2.33 -6.18 13.87
CA LEU A 44 -3.16 -6.06 15.07
C LEU A 44 -2.71 -7.02 16.17
N SER A 45 -2.41 -8.29 15.82
CA SER A 45 -1.89 -9.29 16.77
C SER A 45 -0.58 -8.86 17.39
N ALA A 46 0.37 -8.40 16.57
CA ALA A 46 1.67 -7.93 17.03
C ALA A 46 1.57 -6.77 18.04
N CYS A 47 0.61 -5.87 17.84
CA CYS A 47 0.33 -4.81 18.81
C CYS A 47 -0.30 -5.36 20.10
N ARG A 48 -1.23 -6.31 20.00
CA ARG A 48 -1.86 -6.95 21.17
C ARG A 48 -0.86 -7.69 22.04
N GLU A 49 0.08 -8.42 21.45
CA GLU A 49 1.16 -9.11 22.15
C GLU A 49 2.04 -8.17 22.97
N ARG A 50 2.10 -6.90 22.56
CA ARG A 50 2.79 -5.82 23.28
C ARG A 50 1.87 -5.07 24.25
N GLY A 51 0.62 -5.50 24.42
CA GLY A 51 -0.36 -4.87 25.30
C GLY A 51 -1.04 -3.63 24.73
N PHE A 52 -0.90 -3.34 23.43
CA PHE A 52 -1.47 -2.14 22.81
C PHE A 52 -2.81 -2.44 22.15
N GLN A 53 -3.72 -1.45 22.22
CA GLN A 53 -5.05 -1.49 21.59
C GLN A 53 -5.07 -0.45 20.46
N VAL A 54 -5.07 -0.91 19.21
CA VAL A 54 -4.82 -0.08 18.05
C VAL A 54 -5.91 -0.19 16.98
N GLY A 55 -5.95 0.80 16.08
CA GLY A 55 -6.56 0.69 14.77
C GLY A 55 -5.49 0.34 13.73
N VAL A 56 -5.84 -0.51 12.78
CA VAL A 56 -5.01 -0.89 11.63
C VAL A 56 -5.82 -0.64 10.36
N ALA A 57 -5.21 -0.01 9.37
CA ALA A 57 -5.79 0.16 8.04
C ALA A 57 -4.82 -0.34 6.98
N VAL A 58 -5.35 -1.02 5.95
CA VAL A 58 -4.60 -1.39 4.75
C VAL A 58 -5.26 -0.75 3.55
N VAL A 59 -4.45 -0.09 2.72
CA VAL A 59 -4.87 0.53 1.47
C VAL A 59 -4.22 -0.19 0.29
N ASP A 60 -4.87 -0.11 -0.87
CA ASP A 60 -4.29 -0.58 -2.13
C ASP A 60 -3.17 0.36 -2.63
N ARG A 61 -2.56 0.04 -3.77
CA ARG A 61 -1.49 0.86 -4.34
C ARG A 61 -1.89 2.30 -4.69
N PHE A 62 -3.19 2.59 -4.81
CA PHE A 62 -3.72 3.92 -5.12
C PHE A 62 -4.20 4.67 -3.88
N GLY A 63 -4.01 4.08 -2.70
CA GLY A 63 -4.40 4.67 -1.43
C GLY A 63 -5.89 4.45 -1.08
N VAL A 64 -6.60 3.59 -1.83
CA VAL A 64 -7.99 3.26 -1.52
C VAL A 64 -8.03 2.20 -0.41
N THR A 65 -8.82 2.47 0.61
CA THR A 65 -8.93 1.58 1.79
C THR A 65 -9.57 0.25 1.43
N GLN A 66 -8.87 -0.85 1.73
CA GLN A 66 -9.35 -2.21 1.55
C GLN A 66 -9.82 -2.85 2.86
N VAL A 67 -9.09 -2.63 3.94
CA VAL A 67 -9.36 -3.23 5.25
C VAL A 67 -9.15 -2.21 6.35
N VAL A 68 -10.05 -2.20 7.33
CA VAL A 68 -9.87 -1.49 8.60
C VAL A 68 -10.25 -2.41 9.74
N LEU A 69 -9.34 -2.57 10.69
CA LEU A 69 -9.57 -3.27 11.94
C LEU A 69 -9.34 -2.32 13.12
N ARG A 70 -10.16 -2.44 14.15
CA ARG A 70 -9.99 -1.66 15.38
C ARG A 70 -10.18 -2.57 16.58
N ASP A 71 -9.26 -2.52 17.51
CA ASP A 71 -9.45 -3.16 18.82
C ASP A 71 -10.55 -2.48 19.61
N ARG A 72 -11.21 -3.30 20.46
CA ARG A 72 -12.39 -2.88 21.24
C ARG A 72 -12.15 -1.64 22.11
N PHE A 73 -10.93 -1.47 22.64
CA PHE A 73 -10.57 -0.35 23.50
C PHE A 73 -9.72 0.70 22.81
N ALA A 74 -9.38 0.51 21.51
CA ALA A 74 -8.71 1.55 20.75
C ALA A 74 -9.64 2.77 20.61
N GLY A 75 -9.09 3.96 20.82
CA GLY A 75 -9.85 5.21 20.72
C GLY A 75 -10.44 5.42 19.32
N PRO A 76 -11.55 6.14 19.18
CA PRO A 76 -12.21 6.34 17.88
C PRO A 76 -11.33 7.05 16.85
N HIS A 77 -10.37 7.87 17.30
CA HIS A 77 -9.40 8.54 16.43
C HIS A 77 -8.42 7.59 15.75
N THR A 78 -8.22 6.38 16.26
CA THR A 78 -7.23 5.44 15.72
C THR A 78 -7.56 4.99 14.31
N VAL A 79 -8.83 4.84 13.97
CA VAL A 79 -9.28 4.44 12.63
C VAL A 79 -8.93 5.49 11.57
N PRO A 80 -9.38 6.75 11.66
CA PRO A 80 -9.01 7.76 10.67
C PRO A 80 -7.50 8.04 10.65
N THR A 81 -6.81 7.96 11.81
CA THR A 81 -5.36 8.16 11.86
C THR A 81 -4.60 7.02 11.17
N ALA A 82 -4.96 5.76 11.42
CA ALA A 82 -4.35 4.61 10.75
C ALA A 82 -4.58 4.66 9.23
N THR A 83 -5.80 4.99 8.80
CA THR A 83 -6.13 5.17 7.39
C THR A 83 -5.31 6.29 6.75
N GLY A 84 -5.22 7.44 7.42
CA GLY A 84 -4.40 8.56 6.95
C GLY A 84 -2.91 8.22 6.86
N LYS A 85 -2.35 7.47 7.84
CA LYS A 85 -0.97 7.01 7.80
C LYS A 85 -0.72 6.07 6.61
N ALA A 86 -1.60 5.08 6.38
CA ALA A 86 -1.48 4.16 5.25
C ALA A 86 -1.54 4.91 3.90
N TRP A 87 -2.51 5.82 3.75
CA TRP A 87 -2.66 6.67 2.57
C TRP A 87 -1.44 7.56 2.36
N THR A 88 -0.93 8.19 3.42
CA THR A 88 0.25 9.06 3.36
C THR A 88 1.48 8.29 2.91
N ALA A 89 1.71 7.09 3.46
CA ALA A 89 2.85 6.26 3.09
C ALA A 89 2.85 5.92 1.59
N VAL A 90 1.71 5.51 1.03
CA VAL A 90 1.58 5.19 -0.40
C VAL A 90 1.72 6.44 -1.27
N THR A 91 1.08 7.55 -0.87
CA THR A 91 1.07 8.81 -1.64
C THR A 91 2.46 9.41 -1.76
N PHE A 92 3.21 9.44 -0.67
CA PHE A 92 4.56 10.02 -0.63
C PHE A 92 5.67 8.98 -0.84
N ARG A 93 5.32 7.68 -0.95
CA ARG A 93 6.25 6.56 -1.16
C ARG A 93 7.37 6.51 -0.12
N THR A 94 7.01 6.76 1.14
CA THR A 94 7.95 6.81 2.26
C THR A 94 7.23 6.44 3.56
N ALA A 95 7.99 5.93 4.53
CA ALA A 95 7.46 5.69 5.86
C ALA A 95 7.01 7.01 6.50
N THR A 96 5.85 7.00 7.16
CA THR A 96 5.31 8.24 7.75
C THR A 96 6.13 8.77 8.94
N GLY A 97 6.94 7.92 9.59
CA GLY A 97 7.92 8.33 10.59
C GLY A 97 9.07 9.14 9.97
N GLU A 98 9.57 8.72 8.82
CA GLU A 98 10.57 9.46 8.04
C GLU A 98 10.01 10.79 7.54
N LEU A 99 8.80 10.75 6.93
CA LEU A 99 8.11 11.96 6.48
C LEU A 99 7.88 12.95 7.63
N ALA A 100 7.59 12.46 8.84
CA ALA A 100 7.45 13.29 10.02
C ALA A 100 8.73 14.07 10.33
N GLY A 101 9.90 13.46 10.18
CA GLY A 101 11.19 14.13 10.32
C GLY A 101 11.42 15.21 9.28
N MET A 102 11.17 14.86 7.99
CA MET A 102 11.41 15.74 6.84
C MET A 102 10.49 16.97 6.80
N THR A 103 9.34 16.89 7.46
CA THR A 103 8.29 17.92 7.41
C THR A 103 8.15 18.72 8.70
N GLN A 104 9.16 18.70 9.58
CA GLN A 104 9.14 19.50 10.82
C GLN A 104 9.03 21.02 10.52
N PRO A 105 8.52 21.82 11.45
CA PRO A 105 8.52 23.27 11.31
C PRO A 105 9.91 23.81 10.95
N GLY A 106 9.98 24.66 9.94
CA GLY A 106 11.24 25.23 9.43
C GLY A 106 11.93 24.37 8.36
N MET A 107 11.49 23.13 8.11
CA MET A 107 12.00 22.33 7.00
C MET A 107 11.35 22.75 5.67
N PRO A 108 12.07 22.63 4.52
CA PRO A 108 11.53 23.01 3.21
C PRO A 108 10.20 22.31 2.86
N GLN A 109 9.98 21.12 3.37
CA GLN A 109 8.79 20.29 3.10
C GLN A 109 7.69 20.44 4.17
N SER A 110 7.82 21.38 5.12
CA SER A 110 6.85 21.55 6.21
C SER A 110 5.40 21.77 5.73
N GLY A 111 5.22 22.36 4.54
CA GLY A 111 3.91 22.56 3.92
C GLY A 111 3.15 21.26 3.60
N ILE A 112 3.82 20.11 3.47
CA ILE A 112 3.17 18.81 3.24
C ILE A 112 2.16 18.49 4.35
N ARG A 113 2.45 18.88 5.60
CA ARG A 113 1.57 18.63 6.74
C ARG A 113 0.20 19.32 6.64
N THR A 114 0.07 20.33 5.80
CA THR A 114 -1.18 21.07 5.61
C THR A 114 -2.07 20.50 4.50
N LEU A 115 -1.57 19.51 3.74
CA LEU A 115 -2.36 18.86 2.71
C LEU A 115 -3.44 17.98 3.33
N PRO A 116 -4.68 18.02 2.79
CA PRO A 116 -5.78 17.20 3.30
C PRO A 116 -5.44 15.70 3.29
N GLY A 117 -5.71 15.02 4.39
CA GLY A 117 -5.50 13.57 4.52
C GLY A 117 -4.09 13.17 4.93
N VAL A 118 -3.12 14.06 4.93
CA VAL A 118 -1.75 13.76 5.34
C VAL A 118 -1.67 13.55 6.85
N VAL A 119 -1.08 12.42 7.26
CA VAL A 119 -0.72 12.12 8.65
C VAL A 119 0.79 11.85 8.71
N ALA A 120 1.55 12.90 8.97
CA ALA A 120 3.01 12.82 9.15
C ALA A 120 3.36 12.43 10.60
N ALA A 121 3.10 11.17 10.94
CA ALA A 121 3.41 10.55 12.23
C ALA A 121 3.72 9.06 12.00
N GLY A 122 4.74 8.51 12.65
CA GLY A 122 5.17 7.12 12.46
C GLY A 122 4.04 6.09 12.59
N GLY A 123 4.17 4.97 11.90
CA GLY A 123 3.21 3.88 11.87
C GLY A 123 2.55 3.63 10.51
N GLY A 124 2.83 4.44 9.49
CA GLY A 124 2.44 4.18 8.10
C GLY A 124 3.61 3.69 7.28
N LEU A 125 3.44 2.57 6.57
CA LEU A 125 4.47 1.95 5.73
C LEU A 125 3.91 1.58 4.36
N THR A 126 4.76 1.65 3.33
CA THR A 126 4.49 1.03 2.03
C THR A 126 4.61 -0.49 2.13
N VAL A 127 3.79 -1.19 1.37
CA VAL A 127 3.93 -2.63 1.11
C VAL A 127 4.48 -2.79 -0.29
N GLU A 128 5.62 -3.44 -0.40
CA GLU A 128 6.35 -3.57 -1.67
C GLU A 128 6.51 -5.04 -2.07
N ALA A 129 6.43 -5.29 -3.37
CA ALA A 129 6.62 -6.60 -3.98
C ALA A 129 7.28 -6.44 -5.35
N GLY A 130 8.37 -7.18 -5.61
CA GLY A 130 9.10 -7.10 -6.87
C GLY A 130 9.55 -5.68 -7.25
N GLY A 131 9.99 -4.88 -6.27
CA GLY A 131 10.44 -3.50 -6.47
C GLY A 131 9.33 -2.47 -6.76
N SER A 132 8.06 -2.85 -6.55
CA SER A 132 6.91 -1.96 -6.76
C SER A 132 6.05 -1.87 -5.51
N ILE A 133 5.50 -0.69 -5.22
CA ILE A 133 4.49 -0.52 -4.17
C ILE A 133 3.20 -1.20 -4.63
N VAL A 134 2.69 -2.12 -3.81
CA VAL A 134 1.44 -2.87 -4.06
C VAL A 134 0.32 -2.47 -3.10
N GLY A 135 0.63 -1.69 -2.08
CA GLY A 135 -0.31 -1.18 -1.09
C GLY A 135 0.39 -0.44 0.03
N GLY A 136 -0.33 -0.15 1.10
CA GLY A 136 0.20 0.44 2.31
C GLY A 136 -0.55 0.00 3.55
N VAL A 137 0.11 0.05 4.69
CA VAL A 137 -0.48 -0.24 6.00
C VAL A 137 -0.25 0.92 6.96
N GLY A 138 -1.23 1.21 7.78
CA GLY A 138 -1.12 2.20 8.85
C GLY A 138 -1.62 1.62 10.17
N VAL A 139 -0.90 1.92 11.24
CA VAL A 139 -1.25 1.55 12.62
C VAL A 139 -1.33 2.81 13.46
N SER A 140 -2.28 2.87 14.37
CA SER A 140 -2.43 3.98 15.32
C SER A 140 -3.03 3.52 16.63
N GLY A 141 -2.48 3.96 17.74
CA GLY A 141 -2.99 3.70 19.09
C GLY A 141 -1.96 3.15 20.06
N ALA A 142 -0.77 2.76 19.61
CA ALA A 142 0.35 2.47 20.49
C ALA A 142 0.92 3.77 21.12
N PRO A 143 1.76 3.68 22.15
CA PRO A 143 2.26 4.86 22.87
C PRO A 143 3.04 5.87 22.01
N GLY A 144 3.51 5.47 20.83
CA GLY A 144 4.24 6.33 19.92
C GLY A 144 4.31 5.77 18.52
N GLY A 145 4.70 6.61 17.56
CA GLY A 145 4.79 6.23 16.14
C GLY A 145 5.74 5.06 15.88
N ASP A 146 6.81 4.93 16.64
CA ASP A 146 7.78 3.83 16.51
C ASP A 146 7.13 2.49 16.90
N ALA A 147 6.30 2.49 17.94
CA ALA A 147 5.57 1.29 18.37
C ALA A 147 4.49 0.91 17.36
N ASP A 148 3.75 1.88 16.80
CA ASP A 148 2.81 1.68 15.71
C ASP A 148 3.52 1.09 14.48
N GLU A 149 4.68 1.64 14.12
CA GLU A 149 5.47 1.20 12.97
C GLU A 149 6.01 -0.22 13.14
N ALA A 150 6.43 -0.57 14.36
CA ALA A 150 6.87 -1.94 14.66
C ALA A 150 5.75 -2.98 14.47
N CYS A 151 4.50 -2.63 14.79
CA CYS A 151 3.34 -3.48 14.51
C CYS A 151 3.05 -3.57 13.01
N ALA A 152 3.15 -2.44 12.29
CA ALA A 152 2.98 -2.41 10.84
C ALA A 152 4.02 -3.29 10.12
N LYS A 153 5.29 -3.22 10.53
CA LYS A 153 6.39 -4.08 10.03
C LYS A 153 6.10 -5.56 10.26
N ALA A 154 5.64 -5.93 11.46
CA ALA A 154 5.27 -7.31 11.76
C ALA A 154 4.13 -7.81 10.85
N GLY A 155 3.15 -6.96 10.55
CA GLY A 155 2.09 -7.28 9.61
C GLY A 155 2.59 -7.54 8.19
N ILE A 156 3.49 -6.70 7.68
CA ILE A 156 4.11 -6.88 6.35
C ILE A 156 4.91 -8.18 6.32
N GLU A 157 5.72 -8.43 7.35
CA GLU A 157 6.57 -9.62 7.43
C GLU A 157 5.76 -10.91 7.42
N ALA A 158 4.62 -10.95 8.10
CA ALA A 158 3.73 -12.11 8.14
C ALA A 158 3.14 -12.51 6.78
N VAL A 159 3.14 -11.63 5.81
CA VAL A 159 2.62 -11.90 4.45
C VAL A 159 3.71 -11.90 3.38
N ARG A 160 4.97 -11.71 3.76
CA ARG A 160 6.10 -11.56 2.83
C ARG A 160 6.18 -12.69 1.82
N ASP A 161 6.13 -13.94 2.28
CA ASP A 161 6.22 -15.13 1.41
C ASP A 161 5.10 -15.22 0.35
N LYS A 162 4.01 -14.46 0.54
CA LYS A 162 2.87 -14.42 -0.39
C LYS A 162 3.01 -13.31 -1.45
N ILE A 163 3.95 -12.39 -1.28
CA ILE A 163 4.16 -11.24 -2.17
C ILE A 163 5.54 -11.22 -2.83
N ASP A 164 6.52 -11.95 -2.29
CA ASP A 164 7.83 -12.11 -2.91
C ASP A 164 7.74 -13.15 -4.04
N PHE A 165 8.16 -12.75 -5.27
CA PHE A 165 8.17 -13.60 -6.49
C PHE A 165 9.33 -13.20 -7.40
#